data_d1383868975eb52d4537212999e2887e
#
_entry.id   d1383868975eb52d4537212999e2887e
#
_cell.length_a   1.000
_cell.length_b   1.000
_cell.length_c   1.000
_cell.angle_alpha   90.00
_cell.angle_beta   90.00
_cell.angle_gamma   90.00
#
_symmetry.space_group_name_H-M   'P 1'
#
loop_
_entity.id
_entity.type
_entity.pdbx_description
1 polymer ?
#
loop_
_entity_poly.entity_id
_entity_poly.type
_entity_poly.pdbx_seq_one_letter_code
_entity_poly.pdbx_strand_id
1 'polypeptide(L)'
;FRPHLYPLIGPHGDSVTRRLAKPEDDLDHPHHRSVWVSHGEVNSFNNWGEGEGSGRTVHKEFQAVESGPAYGRILAIGAWVGSEGWKSPVRSNELLEERAEWTFYNTPNNGRIIDLHLTLTCQEMDVLFGDTKEGGLCSVRVEESMQVSSGQGGRITNASGGRNEDETWGKRAAWCDYSGPVNGNDVGVALMDHPASFRHPTFWHVRNYGLMTANPFGLSHFYNNTNRRGWLVLSPGQTLVGMYRIFVHDQGPDEADVANKYNDFAYPPQVSLAE
;
A
#
# COMPACT_ATOMS: atom_id res chain seq x y z
N PHE A 1 -5.40 11.31 -10.36
CA PHE A 1 -5.00 11.87 -9.07
C PHE A 1 -3.71 11.26 -8.50
N ARG A 2 -3.43 9.98 -8.78
CA ARG A 2 -2.20 9.30 -8.35
C ARG A 2 -1.84 8.12 -9.24
N PRO A 3 -0.54 7.75 -9.38
CA PRO A 3 -0.11 6.49 -9.96
C PRO A 3 -0.64 5.29 -9.15
N HIS A 4 -0.94 4.16 -9.84
CA HIS A 4 -1.42 2.94 -9.20
C HIS A 4 -1.14 1.73 -10.10
N LEU A 5 -1.06 0.54 -9.50
CA LEU A 5 -1.00 -0.71 -10.26
C LEU A 5 -2.43 -1.23 -10.47
N TYR A 6 -2.79 -1.51 -11.73
CA TYR A 6 -4.10 -2.06 -12.09
C TYR A 6 -4.05 -2.75 -13.46
N PRO A 7 -4.71 -3.90 -13.63
CA PRO A 7 -5.23 -4.75 -12.58
C PRO A 7 -4.13 -5.57 -11.90
N LEU A 8 -4.39 -6.04 -10.66
CA LEU A 8 -3.54 -7.05 -10.01
C LEU A 8 -4.14 -8.43 -10.33
N ILE A 9 -3.40 -9.22 -11.10
CA ILE A 9 -3.87 -10.52 -11.61
C ILE A 9 -3.42 -11.64 -10.68
N GLY A 10 -4.38 -12.45 -10.26
CA GLY A 10 -4.19 -13.62 -9.41
C GLY A 10 -3.67 -14.87 -10.15
N PRO A 11 -3.49 -15.99 -9.40
CA PRO A 11 -2.96 -17.23 -9.95
C PRO A 11 -3.77 -17.83 -11.08
N HIS A 12 -5.07 -17.61 -11.09
CA HIS A 12 -6.02 -18.17 -12.06
C HIS A 12 -6.31 -17.23 -13.25
N GLY A 13 -5.62 -16.08 -13.35
CA GLY A 13 -5.79 -15.14 -14.47
C GLY A 13 -6.85 -14.07 -14.25
N ASP A 14 -7.56 -14.10 -13.15
CA ASP A 14 -8.58 -13.11 -12.77
C ASP A 14 -7.98 -11.98 -11.94
N SER A 15 -8.61 -10.79 -12.00
CA SER A 15 -8.21 -9.69 -11.12
C SER A 15 -8.59 -9.98 -9.66
N VAL A 16 -7.63 -9.86 -8.75
CA VAL A 16 -7.85 -9.94 -7.30
C VAL A 16 -8.10 -8.57 -6.66
N THR A 17 -8.09 -7.52 -7.48
CA THR A 17 -8.41 -6.16 -7.04
C THR A 17 -9.66 -5.64 -7.73
N ARG A 18 -10.44 -4.84 -6.99
CA ARG A 18 -11.67 -4.23 -7.48
C ARG A 18 -11.40 -3.41 -8.75
N ARG A 19 -12.35 -3.45 -9.69
CA ARG A 19 -12.31 -2.60 -10.88
C ARG A 19 -12.23 -1.12 -10.50
N LEU A 20 -11.63 -0.32 -11.34
CA LEU A 20 -11.59 1.13 -11.16
C LEU A 20 -13.01 1.70 -11.32
N ALA A 21 -13.36 2.62 -10.43
CA ALA A 21 -14.64 3.34 -10.52
C ALA A 21 -14.65 4.24 -11.77
N LYS A 22 -15.78 4.28 -12.46
CA LYS A 22 -16.08 5.23 -13.53
C LYS A 22 -16.93 6.36 -12.97
N PRO A 23 -16.99 7.52 -13.64
CA PRO A 23 -17.79 8.67 -13.17
C PRO A 23 -19.28 8.36 -12.95
N GLU A 24 -19.84 7.43 -13.72
CA GLU A 24 -21.25 7.01 -13.67
C GLU A 24 -21.54 5.93 -12.63
N ASP A 25 -20.51 5.37 -11.99
CA ASP A 25 -20.70 4.31 -11.02
C ASP A 25 -21.13 4.83 -9.65
N ASP A 26 -22.02 4.10 -8.98
CA ASP A 26 -22.36 4.27 -7.57
C ASP A 26 -21.49 3.34 -6.70
N LEU A 27 -20.18 3.32 -6.96
CA LEU A 27 -19.24 2.54 -6.14
C LEU A 27 -18.82 3.31 -4.89
N ASP A 28 -18.81 2.62 -3.77
CA ASP A 28 -18.23 3.15 -2.54
C ASP A 28 -16.74 3.48 -2.74
N HIS A 29 -16.25 4.52 -2.12
CA HIS A 29 -14.83 4.89 -2.14
C HIS A 29 -14.19 4.82 -3.54
N PRO A 30 -14.65 5.62 -4.52
CA PRO A 30 -14.16 5.56 -5.91
C PRO A 30 -12.66 5.84 -6.03
N HIS A 31 -12.07 6.48 -5.03
CA HIS A 31 -10.65 6.80 -4.91
C HIS A 31 -9.77 5.59 -4.48
N HIS A 32 -10.34 4.43 -4.16
CA HIS A 32 -9.57 3.21 -3.88
C HIS A 32 -9.19 2.52 -5.19
N ARG A 33 -7.95 2.69 -5.64
CA ARG A 33 -7.49 2.32 -6.98
C ARG A 33 -6.57 1.11 -6.99
N SER A 34 -7.11 -0.09 -6.78
CA SER A 34 -6.35 -1.35 -6.86
C SER A 34 -5.16 -1.38 -5.89
N VAL A 35 -3.95 -1.01 -6.32
CA VAL A 35 -2.75 -0.87 -5.47
C VAL A 35 -2.20 0.55 -5.61
N TRP A 36 -2.08 1.28 -4.51
CA TRP A 36 -1.63 2.68 -4.55
C TRP A 36 -0.89 3.12 -3.27
N VAL A 37 -0.22 4.27 -3.38
CA VAL A 37 0.42 5.00 -2.28
C VAL A 37 -0.33 6.30 -2.05
N SER A 38 -0.68 6.64 -0.80
CA SER A 38 -1.29 7.92 -0.47
C SER A 38 -1.37 8.17 1.04
N HIS A 39 -1.69 9.42 1.44
CA HIS A 39 -1.95 9.77 2.83
C HIS A 39 -2.99 10.88 2.93
N GLY A 40 -3.90 10.79 3.89
CA GLY A 40 -5.07 11.67 4.01
C GLY A 40 -4.77 13.09 4.47
N GLU A 41 -3.59 13.34 5.05
CA GLU A 41 -3.23 14.68 5.51
C GLU A 41 -1.75 14.95 5.29
N VAL A 42 -1.43 15.70 4.24
CA VAL A 42 -0.08 16.16 3.91
C VAL A 42 -0.10 17.68 3.79
N ASN A 43 0.43 18.41 4.77
CA ASN A 43 0.29 19.87 4.88
C ASN A 43 -1.18 20.34 4.73
N SER A 44 -2.10 19.62 5.41
CA SER A 44 -3.56 19.84 5.35
C SER A 44 -4.23 19.49 4.01
N PHE A 45 -3.50 18.97 3.02
CA PHE A 45 -4.09 18.42 1.81
C PHE A 45 -4.47 16.96 1.98
N ASN A 46 -5.67 16.62 1.51
CA ASN A 46 -6.11 15.23 1.47
C ASN A 46 -5.58 14.55 0.20
N ASN A 47 -4.47 13.82 0.32
CA ASN A 47 -3.94 13.02 -0.79
C ASN A 47 -4.53 11.61 -0.85
N TRP A 48 -5.41 11.24 0.08
CA TRP A 48 -6.16 9.98 0.06
C TRP A 48 -7.40 10.07 -0.81
N GLY A 49 -8.16 11.16 -0.69
CA GLY A 49 -9.33 11.45 -1.52
C GLY A 49 -8.97 11.93 -2.92
N GLU A 50 -9.99 12.14 -3.75
CA GLU A 50 -9.88 12.66 -5.13
C GLU A 50 -10.91 13.79 -5.40
N GLY A 51 -11.50 14.36 -4.36
CA GLY A 51 -12.44 15.47 -4.47
C GLY A 51 -11.76 16.81 -4.73
N GLU A 52 -12.60 17.85 -4.87
CA GLU A 52 -12.13 19.23 -4.96
C GLU A 52 -11.26 19.58 -3.72
N GLY A 53 -10.17 20.30 -3.92
CA GLY A 53 -9.24 20.66 -2.87
C GLY A 53 -8.27 19.55 -2.44
N SER A 54 -8.39 18.34 -3.00
CA SER A 54 -7.45 17.25 -2.72
C SER A 54 -6.05 17.54 -3.27
N GLY A 55 -5.03 17.05 -2.55
CA GLY A 55 -3.68 16.95 -3.07
C GLY A 55 -3.58 15.86 -4.14
N ARG A 56 -2.46 15.82 -4.85
CA ARG A 56 -2.23 14.89 -5.96
C ARG A 56 -0.81 14.34 -5.92
N THR A 57 -0.65 13.13 -6.44
CA THR A 57 0.67 12.58 -6.80
C THR A 57 0.80 12.61 -8.32
N VAL A 58 1.70 13.41 -8.83
CA VAL A 58 1.91 13.61 -10.27
C VAL A 58 3.12 12.79 -10.70
N HIS A 59 2.92 11.88 -11.66
CA HIS A 59 4.05 11.17 -12.28
C HIS A 59 4.91 12.13 -13.08
N LYS A 60 6.22 12.04 -12.94
CA LYS A 60 7.20 12.86 -13.66
C LYS A 60 7.89 12.05 -14.76
N GLU A 61 8.51 10.94 -14.39
CA GLU A 61 9.27 10.12 -15.33
C GLU A 61 9.45 8.68 -14.85
N PHE A 62 9.77 7.80 -15.77
CA PHE A 62 10.34 6.49 -15.47
C PHE A 62 11.85 6.56 -15.61
N GLN A 63 12.59 6.44 -14.50
CA GLN A 63 14.07 6.40 -14.52
C GLN A 63 14.60 5.03 -14.93
N ALA A 64 13.84 3.97 -14.70
CA ALA A 64 14.16 2.64 -15.19
C ALA A 64 12.88 1.86 -15.51
N VAL A 65 12.91 1.13 -16.62
CA VAL A 65 11.94 0.08 -16.98
C VAL A 65 12.76 -1.08 -17.51
N GLU A 66 12.89 -2.13 -16.70
CA GLU A 66 13.76 -3.26 -16.98
C GLU A 66 12.95 -4.54 -17.04
N SER A 67 13.36 -5.47 -17.87
CA SER A 67 12.76 -6.79 -18.00
C SER A 67 13.84 -7.86 -18.04
N GLY A 68 13.66 -8.94 -17.31
CA GLY A 68 14.59 -10.05 -17.23
C GLY A 68 13.90 -11.37 -16.93
N PRO A 69 14.63 -12.49 -16.99
CA PRO A 69 14.05 -13.81 -16.76
C PRO A 69 13.66 -14.07 -15.30
N ALA A 70 14.28 -13.40 -14.34
CA ALA A 70 14.02 -13.58 -12.91
C ALA A 70 13.07 -12.52 -12.36
N TYR A 71 13.16 -11.28 -12.84
CA TYR A 71 12.31 -10.16 -12.42
C TYR A 71 12.24 -9.08 -13.50
N GLY A 72 11.19 -8.24 -13.41
CA GLY A 72 11.10 -6.93 -14.05
C GLY A 72 11.12 -5.83 -12.99
N ARG A 73 11.61 -4.62 -13.35
CA ARG A 73 11.72 -3.48 -12.45
C ARG A 73 11.21 -2.20 -13.11
N ILE A 74 10.43 -1.44 -12.37
CA ILE A 74 10.01 -0.08 -12.76
C ILE A 74 10.43 0.86 -11.64
N LEU A 75 11.22 1.88 -11.99
CA LEU A 75 11.55 2.99 -11.11
C LEU A 75 10.85 4.24 -11.62
N ALA A 76 9.82 4.67 -10.88
CA ALA A 76 9.04 5.85 -11.19
C ALA A 76 9.38 6.99 -10.25
N ILE A 77 9.51 8.19 -10.80
CA ILE A 77 9.60 9.44 -10.04
C ILE A 77 8.30 10.18 -10.14
N GLY A 78 7.79 10.62 -9.01
CA GLY A 78 6.59 11.43 -8.88
C GLY A 78 6.80 12.62 -7.96
N ALA A 79 5.82 13.49 -7.91
CA ALA A 79 5.77 14.60 -6.98
C ALA A 79 4.43 14.63 -6.25
N TRP A 80 4.45 14.75 -4.94
CA TRP A 80 3.27 15.08 -4.17
C TRP A 80 3.10 16.59 -4.14
N VAL A 81 1.94 17.04 -4.59
CA VAL A 81 1.64 18.47 -4.73
C VAL A 81 0.33 18.78 -3.98
N GLY A 82 0.15 20.05 -3.60
CA GLY A 82 -1.10 20.53 -3.05
C GLY A 82 -2.27 20.45 -4.04
N SER A 83 -3.40 21.02 -3.64
CA SER A 83 -4.58 21.09 -4.50
C SER A 83 -4.34 21.95 -5.75
N GLU A 84 -5.22 21.78 -6.74
CA GLU A 84 -5.19 22.58 -7.95
C GLU A 84 -5.32 24.07 -7.62
N GLY A 85 -4.47 24.88 -8.25
CA GLY A 85 -4.42 26.33 -8.02
C GLY A 85 -3.73 26.77 -6.72
N TRP A 86 -3.35 25.85 -5.84
CA TRP A 86 -2.55 26.20 -4.68
C TRP A 86 -1.18 26.75 -5.09
N LYS A 87 -0.80 27.85 -4.44
CA LYS A 87 0.52 28.47 -4.63
C LYS A 87 1.34 28.24 -3.38
N SER A 88 2.45 27.58 -3.53
CA SER A 88 3.42 27.36 -2.47
C SER A 88 3.98 28.71 -1.97
N PRO A 89 4.25 28.83 -0.66
CA PRO A 89 4.98 29.98 -0.10
C PRO A 89 6.48 29.95 -0.45
N VAL A 90 6.96 28.85 -1.02
CA VAL A 90 8.34 28.66 -1.49
C VAL A 90 8.36 28.54 -3.02
N ARG A 91 9.55 28.36 -3.61
CA ARG A 91 9.73 28.35 -5.07
C ARG A 91 8.98 27.20 -5.78
N SER A 92 8.98 26.02 -5.16
CA SER A 92 8.36 24.81 -5.73
C SER A 92 6.98 24.57 -5.14
N ASN A 93 6.03 24.12 -5.97
CA ASN A 93 4.73 23.59 -5.52
C ASN A 93 4.83 22.09 -5.11
N GLU A 94 6.00 21.49 -5.21
CA GLU A 94 6.22 20.10 -4.80
C GLU A 94 6.51 20.03 -3.32
N LEU A 95 5.68 19.29 -2.60
CA LEU A 95 5.85 19.01 -1.18
C LEU A 95 6.89 17.90 -0.98
N LEU A 96 6.71 16.80 -1.73
CA LEU A 96 7.57 15.62 -1.67
C LEU A 96 7.93 15.17 -3.08
N GLU A 97 9.18 14.73 -3.26
CA GLU A 97 9.53 13.82 -4.35
C GLU A 97 9.22 12.40 -3.92
N GLU A 98 8.52 11.66 -4.78
CA GLU A 98 8.26 10.23 -4.64
C GLU A 98 9.19 9.46 -5.56
N ARG A 99 9.97 8.55 -4.98
CA ARG A 99 10.72 7.53 -5.70
C ARG A 99 10.08 6.19 -5.36
N ALA A 100 9.37 5.61 -6.32
CA ALA A 100 8.71 4.33 -6.20
C ALA A 100 9.40 3.30 -7.09
N GLU A 101 10.12 2.37 -6.48
CA GLU A 101 10.74 1.25 -7.18
C GLU A 101 9.88 -0.01 -6.99
N TRP A 102 9.33 -0.51 -8.09
CA TRP A 102 8.52 -1.70 -8.16
C TRP A 102 9.30 -2.84 -8.79
N THR A 103 9.45 -3.96 -8.07
CA THR A 103 10.07 -5.19 -8.59
C THR A 103 9.04 -6.29 -8.69
N PHE A 104 8.87 -6.84 -9.88
CA PHE A 104 7.93 -7.90 -10.21
C PHE A 104 8.71 -9.20 -10.43
N TYR A 105 8.57 -10.16 -9.54
CA TYR A 105 9.32 -11.40 -9.62
C TYR A 105 8.63 -12.43 -10.49
N ASN A 106 9.43 -13.16 -11.28
CA ASN A 106 8.97 -14.35 -12.00
C ASN A 106 8.97 -15.55 -11.04
N THR A 107 7.79 -15.88 -10.52
CA THR A 107 7.63 -16.96 -9.54
C THR A 107 7.21 -18.26 -10.21
N PRO A 108 7.70 -19.44 -9.73
CA PRO A 108 7.45 -20.72 -10.40
C PRO A 108 6.00 -21.24 -10.26
N ASN A 109 5.22 -20.77 -9.30
CA ASN A 109 3.96 -21.39 -8.88
C ASN A 109 2.72 -20.49 -9.07
N ASN A 110 2.60 -19.78 -10.18
CA ASN A 110 1.49 -18.88 -10.48
C ASN A 110 1.19 -17.78 -9.43
N GLY A 111 1.79 -17.81 -8.26
CA GLY A 111 1.75 -16.70 -7.31
C GLY A 111 2.41 -15.45 -7.90
N ARG A 112 2.15 -14.29 -7.33
CA ARG A 112 2.79 -13.03 -7.74
C ARG A 112 3.49 -12.42 -6.54
N ILE A 113 4.77 -12.11 -6.69
CA ILE A 113 5.52 -11.36 -5.70
C ILE A 113 5.88 -10.01 -6.33
N ILE A 114 5.48 -8.94 -5.66
CA ILE A 114 5.74 -7.57 -6.08
C ILE A 114 6.29 -6.82 -4.88
N ASP A 115 7.49 -6.29 -4.98
CA ASP A 115 8.10 -5.46 -3.96
C ASP A 115 7.98 -3.99 -4.33
N LEU A 116 7.68 -3.16 -3.35
CA LEU A 116 7.74 -1.71 -3.41
C LEU A 116 8.83 -1.21 -2.47
N HIS A 117 9.81 -0.49 -3.01
CA HIS A 117 10.69 0.36 -2.23
C HIS A 117 10.30 1.82 -2.48
N LEU A 118 9.66 2.42 -1.50
CA LEU A 118 9.16 3.78 -1.53
C LEU A 118 10.10 4.70 -0.75
N THR A 119 10.53 5.80 -1.38
CA THR A 119 11.21 6.90 -0.69
C THR A 119 10.45 8.19 -0.97
N LEU A 120 10.05 8.90 0.09
CA LEU A 120 9.45 10.21 0.02
C LEU A 120 10.45 11.22 0.56
N THR A 121 10.90 12.15 -0.27
CA THR A 121 11.90 13.17 0.07
C THR A 121 11.25 14.54 0.17
N CYS A 122 11.36 15.17 1.34
CA CYS A 122 10.87 16.53 1.56
C CYS A 122 11.63 17.54 0.70
N GLN A 123 10.89 18.41 0.00
CA GLN A 123 11.47 19.38 -0.94
C GLN A 123 11.86 20.69 -0.22
N GLU A 124 11.28 21.83 -0.55
CA GLU A 124 11.75 23.16 -0.14
C GLU A 124 11.13 23.69 1.16
N MET A 125 10.11 23.01 1.71
CA MET A 125 9.42 23.42 2.94
C MET A 125 9.09 22.21 3.81
N ASP A 126 8.97 22.40 5.12
CA ASP A 126 8.56 21.33 6.02
C ASP A 126 7.25 20.70 5.58
N VAL A 127 7.20 19.36 5.62
CA VAL A 127 6.02 18.58 5.29
C VAL A 127 5.52 17.84 6.51
N LEU A 128 4.29 18.15 6.91
CA LEU A 128 3.57 17.49 7.98
C LEU A 128 2.72 16.34 7.38
N PHE A 129 3.02 15.11 7.77
CA PHE A 129 2.11 13.98 7.67
C PHE A 129 1.23 13.97 8.92
N GLY A 130 -0.07 14.19 8.76
CA GLY A 130 -1.01 14.26 9.87
C GLY A 130 -1.34 12.88 10.45
N ASP A 131 -1.93 12.90 11.64
CA ASP A 131 -2.40 11.70 12.34
C ASP A 131 -3.81 11.36 11.87
N THR A 132 -3.93 10.56 10.83
CA THR A 132 -5.21 10.14 10.26
C THR A 132 -5.24 8.64 9.98
N LYS A 133 -6.43 8.03 10.12
CA LYS A 133 -6.65 6.64 9.70
C LYS A 133 -6.74 6.51 8.17
N GLU A 134 -7.10 7.59 7.48
CA GLU A 134 -7.22 7.64 6.02
C GLU A 134 -5.83 7.81 5.40
N GLY A 135 -5.13 6.71 5.20
CA GLY A 135 -3.78 6.76 4.67
C GLY A 135 -3.14 5.38 4.61
N GLY A 136 -2.07 5.32 3.88
CA GLY A 136 -1.24 4.13 3.79
C GLY A 136 -0.17 4.28 2.74
N LEU A 137 1.05 3.97 3.13
CA LEU A 137 2.21 4.00 2.24
C LEU A 137 2.23 2.83 1.25
N CYS A 138 1.35 1.84 1.46
CA CYS A 138 0.99 0.82 0.48
C CYS A 138 -0.42 0.34 0.79
N SER A 139 -1.31 0.45 -0.19
CA SER A 139 -2.74 0.17 -0.04
C SER A 139 -3.22 -0.78 -1.13
N VAL A 140 -4.16 -1.66 -0.77
CA VAL A 140 -4.81 -2.59 -1.69
C VAL A 140 -6.33 -2.52 -1.49
N ARG A 141 -7.09 -2.48 -2.60
CA ARG A 141 -8.52 -2.69 -2.59
C ARG A 141 -8.83 -4.00 -3.30
N VAL A 142 -9.17 -5.03 -2.54
CA VAL A 142 -9.47 -6.36 -3.09
C VAL A 142 -10.80 -6.39 -3.85
N GLU A 143 -10.98 -7.44 -4.68
CA GLU A 143 -12.19 -7.69 -5.45
C GLU A 143 -13.43 -7.80 -4.55
N GLU A 144 -14.60 -7.43 -5.05
CA GLU A 144 -15.83 -7.36 -4.25
C GLU A 144 -16.23 -8.72 -3.67
N SER A 145 -16.03 -9.79 -4.42
CA SER A 145 -16.31 -11.16 -3.97
C SER A 145 -15.41 -11.60 -2.80
N MET A 146 -14.21 -11.07 -2.70
CA MET A 146 -13.27 -11.34 -1.60
C MET A 146 -13.63 -10.59 -0.30
N GLN A 147 -14.51 -9.59 -0.34
CA GLN A 147 -14.85 -8.80 0.84
C GLN A 147 -15.50 -9.66 1.93
N VAL A 148 -15.13 -9.46 3.19
CA VAL A 148 -15.82 -10.08 4.34
C VAL A 148 -17.29 -9.70 4.34
N SER A 149 -17.58 -8.43 4.04
CA SER A 149 -18.95 -7.89 3.98
C SER A 149 -19.80 -8.46 2.84
N SER A 150 -19.20 -9.09 1.84
CA SER A 150 -19.95 -9.74 0.75
C SER A 150 -20.69 -11.01 1.22
N GLY A 151 -20.26 -11.61 2.33
CA GLY A 151 -20.80 -12.88 2.82
C GLY A 151 -20.45 -14.10 1.97
N GLN A 152 -19.53 -13.96 1.00
CA GLN A 152 -19.15 -15.02 0.08
C GLN A 152 -17.94 -15.86 0.55
N GLY A 153 -17.44 -15.64 1.77
CA GLY A 153 -16.30 -16.38 2.33
C GLY A 153 -15.00 -15.56 2.40
N GLY A 154 -15.08 -14.25 2.15
CA GLY A 154 -13.96 -13.34 2.39
C GLY A 154 -13.52 -13.33 3.84
N ARG A 155 -12.21 -13.23 4.06
CA ARG A 155 -11.60 -13.23 5.40
C ARG A 155 -10.34 -12.39 5.44
N ILE A 156 -10.04 -11.85 6.62
CA ILE A 156 -8.81 -11.11 6.92
C ILE A 156 -8.06 -11.88 8.00
N THR A 157 -6.73 -11.97 7.87
CA THR A 157 -5.85 -12.54 8.89
C THR A 157 -4.57 -11.70 8.97
N ASN A 158 -3.98 -11.57 10.15
CA ASN A 158 -2.68 -10.92 10.30
C ASN A 158 -1.65 -11.82 10.98
N ALA A 159 -0.39 -11.41 10.98
CA ALA A 159 0.75 -12.15 11.55
C ALA A 159 0.59 -12.52 13.04
N SER A 160 -0.33 -11.89 13.76
CA SER A 160 -0.62 -12.18 15.18
C SER A 160 -1.82 -13.11 15.36
N GLY A 161 -2.39 -13.63 14.28
CA GLY A 161 -3.56 -14.52 14.30
C GLY A 161 -4.91 -13.81 14.45
N GLY A 162 -4.92 -12.47 14.42
CA GLY A 162 -6.16 -11.69 14.42
C GLY A 162 -6.98 -11.94 13.16
N ARG A 163 -8.31 -11.94 13.30
CA ARG A 163 -9.26 -12.26 12.23
C ARG A 163 -10.23 -11.11 11.98
N ASN A 164 -10.51 -10.85 10.71
CA ASN A 164 -11.42 -9.82 10.23
C ASN A 164 -11.14 -8.44 10.85
N GLU A 165 -11.97 -7.46 10.54
CA GLU A 165 -11.78 -6.07 10.96
C GLU A 165 -11.69 -5.92 12.48
N ASP A 166 -12.50 -6.62 13.24
CA ASP A 166 -12.59 -6.46 14.69
C ASP A 166 -11.27 -6.78 15.43
N GLU A 167 -10.48 -7.72 14.91
CA GLU A 167 -9.22 -8.14 15.55
C GLU A 167 -7.98 -7.61 14.81
N THR A 168 -8.12 -7.04 13.61
CA THR A 168 -6.99 -6.61 12.79
C THR A 168 -6.92 -5.09 12.59
N TRP A 169 -8.07 -4.39 12.58
CA TRP A 169 -8.08 -2.95 12.42
C TRP A 169 -7.34 -2.23 13.55
N GLY A 170 -6.42 -1.34 13.20
CA GLY A 170 -5.64 -0.59 14.18
C GLY A 170 -4.68 -1.44 15.00
N LYS A 171 -4.39 -2.67 14.59
CA LYS A 171 -3.39 -3.53 15.22
C LYS A 171 -2.08 -3.50 14.43
N ARG A 172 -0.97 -3.64 15.16
CA ARG A 172 0.36 -3.78 14.55
C ARG A 172 0.60 -5.24 14.22
N ALA A 173 1.09 -5.48 13.00
CA ALA A 173 1.52 -6.81 12.58
C ALA A 173 2.53 -6.68 11.44
N ALA A 174 3.37 -7.70 11.26
CA ALA A 174 4.38 -7.74 10.21
C ALA A 174 3.76 -7.88 8.81
N TRP A 175 2.61 -8.52 8.72
CA TRP A 175 1.81 -8.65 7.50
C TRP A 175 0.32 -8.73 7.83
N CYS A 176 -0.50 -8.42 6.84
CA CYS A 176 -1.94 -8.64 6.82
C CYS A 176 -2.33 -9.28 5.50
N ASP A 177 -3.21 -10.27 5.55
CA ASP A 177 -3.71 -11.02 4.41
C ASP A 177 -5.22 -10.79 4.26
N TYR A 178 -5.66 -10.67 3.01
CA TYR A 178 -7.06 -10.62 2.63
C TYR A 178 -7.33 -11.73 1.61
N SER A 179 -8.06 -12.78 2.01
CA SER A 179 -8.37 -13.95 1.18
C SER A 179 -9.86 -14.10 0.96
N GLY A 180 -10.24 -14.69 -0.17
CA GLY A 180 -11.64 -14.96 -0.51
C GLY A 180 -11.83 -15.45 -1.93
N PRO A 181 -13.08 -15.72 -2.35
CA PRO A 181 -13.36 -16.29 -3.66
C PRO A 181 -13.28 -15.24 -4.77
N VAL A 182 -12.64 -15.63 -5.90
CA VAL A 182 -12.73 -14.92 -7.18
C VAL A 182 -13.03 -15.96 -8.26
N ASN A 183 -14.17 -15.81 -8.94
CA ASN A 183 -14.63 -16.73 -9.97
C ASN A 183 -14.57 -18.22 -9.58
N GLY A 184 -14.90 -18.52 -8.30
CA GLY A 184 -14.96 -19.89 -7.77
C GLY A 184 -13.62 -20.42 -7.25
N ASN A 185 -12.53 -19.67 -7.37
CA ASN A 185 -11.22 -20.01 -6.81
C ASN A 185 -11.00 -19.21 -5.51
N ASP A 186 -10.48 -19.86 -4.48
CA ASP A 186 -10.07 -19.18 -3.24
C ASP A 186 -8.65 -18.61 -3.44
N VAL A 187 -8.51 -17.31 -3.34
CA VAL A 187 -7.25 -16.59 -3.59
C VAL A 187 -6.98 -15.57 -2.49
N GLY A 188 -5.74 -15.14 -2.34
CA GLY A 188 -5.37 -14.16 -1.33
C GLY A 188 -4.38 -13.10 -1.81
N VAL A 189 -4.37 -12.00 -1.09
CA VAL A 189 -3.40 -10.91 -1.22
C VAL A 189 -2.84 -10.61 0.16
N ALA A 190 -1.59 -11.01 0.40
CA ALA A 190 -0.84 -10.62 1.59
C ALA A 190 -0.06 -9.33 1.31
N LEU A 191 -0.20 -8.34 2.19
CA LEU A 191 0.63 -7.15 2.21
C LEU A 191 1.57 -7.24 3.42
N MET A 192 2.88 -7.14 3.17
CA MET A 192 3.94 -7.33 4.15
C MET A 192 4.73 -6.04 4.35
N ASP A 193 5.04 -5.72 5.61
CA ASP A 193 5.81 -4.55 6.01
C ASP A 193 7.22 -4.97 6.42
N HIS A 194 8.24 -4.42 5.76
CA HIS A 194 9.64 -4.80 6.01
C HIS A 194 10.19 -4.17 7.31
N PRO A 195 11.08 -4.86 8.06
CA PRO A 195 11.69 -4.30 9.28
C PRO A 195 12.40 -2.94 9.11
N ALA A 196 12.84 -2.60 7.90
CA ALA A 196 13.47 -1.32 7.60
C ALA A 196 12.46 -0.19 7.29
N SER A 197 11.17 -0.48 7.23
CA SER A 197 10.12 0.53 7.00
C SER A 197 9.95 1.45 8.21
N PHE A 198 9.56 2.68 7.94
CA PHE A 198 9.20 3.64 8.97
C PHE A 198 8.12 3.09 9.92
N ARG A 199 8.43 3.05 11.22
CA ARG A 199 7.58 2.55 12.31
C ARG A 199 7.13 1.09 12.16
N HIS A 200 7.98 0.24 11.59
CA HIS A 200 7.73 -1.21 11.57
C HIS A 200 7.55 -1.80 12.98
N PRO A 201 6.68 -2.84 13.19
CA PRO A 201 5.59 -3.22 12.30
C PRO A 201 4.50 -2.16 12.26
N THR A 202 3.96 -1.92 11.07
CA THR A 202 2.94 -0.90 10.84
C THR A 202 1.62 -1.21 11.54
N PHE A 203 0.75 -0.19 11.66
CA PHE A 203 -0.66 -0.41 11.97
C PHE A 203 -1.43 -0.72 10.68
N TRP A 204 -2.45 -1.58 10.78
CA TRP A 204 -3.28 -1.94 9.64
C TRP A 204 -4.60 -1.20 9.67
N HIS A 205 -4.84 -0.35 8.67
CA HIS A 205 -6.17 0.14 8.38
C HIS A 205 -6.81 -0.81 7.38
N VAL A 206 -7.39 -1.90 7.89
CA VAL A 206 -8.01 -2.96 7.10
C VAL A 206 -9.50 -3.03 7.43
N ARG A 207 -10.35 -3.20 6.41
CA ARG A 207 -11.81 -3.10 6.54
C ARG A 207 -12.51 -4.27 5.87
N ASN A 208 -13.61 -4.71 6.47
CA ASN A 208 -14.42 -5.81 5.94
C ASN A 208 -14.94 -5.56 4.53
N TYR A 209 -14.98 -4.32 4.06
CA TYR A 209 -15.39 -3.94 2.71
C TYR A 209 -14.24 -3.98 1.68
N GLY A 210 -13.10 -4.63 1.97
CA GLY A 210 -12.06 -4.92 0.99
C GLY A 210 -10.87 -3.94 0.95
N LEU A 211 -10.77 -3.00 1.89
CA LEU A 211 -9.59 -2.15 2.03
C LEU A 211 -8.55 -2.84 2.91
N MET A 212 -7.28 -2.80 2.50
CA MET A 212 -6.13 -3.17 3.31
C MET A 212 -4.99 -2.19 3.04
N THR A 213 -4.50 -1.54 4.10
CA THR A 213 -3.44 -0.53 3.96
C THR A 213 -2.49 -0.50 5.15
N ALA A 214 -1.20 -0.36 4.86
CA ALA A 214 -0.12 -0.18 5.82
C ALA A 214 -0.07 1.31 6.24
N ASN A 215 -0.58 1.64 7.43
CA ASN A 215 -0.69 3.02 7.92
C ASN A 215 0.12 3.26 9.20
N PRO A 216 1.32 3.84 9.13
CA PRO A 216 2.12 4.14 10.30
C PRO A 216 1.74 5.43 11.03
N PHE A 217 0.69 6.16 10.61
CA PHE A 217 0.37 7.50 11.09
C PHE A 217 -0.86 7.60 11.98
N GLY A 218 -1.88 6.76 11.81
CA GLY A 218 -3.20 6.90 12.44
C GLY A 218 -3.28 6.55 13.93
N LEU A 219 -2.28 6.87 14.73
CA LEU A 219 -2.15 6.39 16.12
C LEU A 219 -3.30 6.85 17.02
N SER A 220 -3.72 8.11 16.93
CA SER A 220 -4.83 8.63 17.75
C SER A 220 -6.13 7.87 17.49
N HIS A 221 -6.37 7.50 16.24
CA HIS A 221 -7.53 6.71 15.82
C HIS A 221 -7.43 5.25 16.27
N PHE A 222 -6.27 4.60 16.04
CA PHE A 222 -6.08 3.19 16.35
C PHE A 222 -6.09 2.88 17.84
N TYR A 223 -5.65 3.82 18.67
CA TYR A 223 -5.73 3.72 20.12
C TYR A 223 -6.99 4.35 20.72
N ASN A 224 -7.84 4.99 19.89
CA ASN A 224 -8.95 5.82 20.34
C ASN A 224 -8.51 6.80 21.45
N ASN A 225 -7.37 7.46 21.24
CA ASN A 225 -6.73 8.32 22.23
C ASN A 225 -5.98 9.47 21.54
N THR A 226 -6.51 10.68 21.65
CA THR A 226 -5.94 11.89 21.04
C THR A 226 -4.58 12.33 21.64
N ASN A 227 -4.17 11.76 22.77
CA ASN A 227 -2.82 11.96 23.31
C ASN A 227 -1.77 11.08 22.61
N ARG A 228 -2.17 10.05 21.87
CA ARG A 228 -1.33 9.24 21.00
C ARG A 228 -1.26 9.90 19.64
N ARG A 229 -0.10 10.46 19.29
CA ARG A 229 0.05 11.22 18.04
C ARG A 229 0.95 10.47 17.06
N GLY A 230 0.40 10.20 15.88
CA GLY A 230 1.09 9.53 14.77
C GLY A 230 1.69 10.48 13.73
N TRP A 231 1.49 11.78 13.84
CA TRP A 231 2.03 12.73 12.88
C TRP A 231 3.57 12.68 12.78
N LEU A 232 4.10 13.11 11.66
CA LEU A 232 5.52 13.25 11.36
C LEU A 232 5.76 14.55 10.61
N VAL A 233 6.80 15.29 10.98
CA VAL A 233 7.31 16.40 10.17
C VAL A 233 8.62 15.97 9.53
N LEU A 234 8.73 16.16 8.23
CA LEU A 234 9.97 16.08 7.48
C LEU A 234 10.41 17.48 7.11
N SER A 235 11.66 17.83 7.43
CA SER A 235 12.29 19.06 6.97
C SER A 235 12.96 18.85 5.60
N PRO A 236 13.25 19.93 4.85
CA PRO A 236 13.88 19.84 3.53
C PRO A 236 15.08 18.89 3.48
N GLY A 237 15.09 17.98 2.53
CA GLY A 237 16.09 16.94 2.33
C GLY A 237 15.94 15.70 3.22
N GLN A 238 15.06 15.71 4.22
CA GLN A 238 14.75 14.49 4.98
C GLN A 238 13.86 13.54 4.18
N THR A 239 14.03 12.25 4.47
CA THR A 239 13.33 11.16 3.77
C THR A 239 12.50 10.30 4.70
N LEU A 240 11.41 9.77 4.17
CA LEU A 240 10.64 8.67 4.75
C LEU A 240 10.75 7.47 3.83
N VAL A 241 11.06 6.29 4.38
CA VAL A 241 11.21 5.05 3.63
C VAL A 241 10.14 4.05 4.05
N GLY A 242 9.49 3.46 3.06
CA GLY A 242 8.59 2.32 3.20
C GLY A 242 9.03 1.19 2.26
N MET A 243 9.13 -0.02 2.77
CA MET A 243 9.43 -1.22 2.00
C MET A 243 8.31 -2.22 2.21
N TYR A 244 7.65 -2.61 1.13
CA TYR A 244 6.47 -3.47 1.20
C TYR A 244 6.58 -4.58 0.18
N ARG A 245 6.02 -5.76 0.51
CA ARG A 245 5.81 -6.86 -0.42
C ARG A 245 4.32 -7.14 -0.55
N ILE A 246 3.85 -7.26 -1.78
CA ILE A 246 2.55 -7.80 -2.11
C ILE A 246 2.76 -9.22 -2.60
N PHE A 247 2.14 -10.18 -1.93
CA PHE A 247 2.14 -11.58 -2.35
C PHE A 247 0.72 -11.98 -2.70
N VAL A 248 0.47 -12.23 -3.97
CA VAL A 248 -0.80 -12.77 -4.47
C VAL A 248 -0.66 -14.27 -4.57
N HIS A 249 -1.57 -15.00 -3.96
CA HIS A 249 -1.45 -16.44 -3.79
C HIS A 249 -2.77 -17.17 -3.98
N ASP A 250 -2.68 -18.47 -4.12
CA ASP A 250 -3.80 -19.38 -4.12
C ASP A 250 -4.16 -19.76 -2.68
N GLN A 251 -5.43 -20.02 -2.42
CA GLN A 251 -5.98 -20.43 -1.13
C GLN A 251 -5.79 -19.39 0.01
N GLY A 252 -5.75 -19.85 1.27
CA GLY A 252 -5.55 -19.01 2.44
C GLY A 252 -4.09 -18.77 2.80
N PRO A 253 -3.83 -17.90 3.81
CA PRO A 253 -2.46 -17.54 4.18
C PRO A 253 -1.65 -18.69 4.78
N ASP A 254 -2.29 -19.70 5.38
CA ASP A 254 -1.62 -20.86 5.95
C ASP A 254 -1.17 -21.80 4.81
N GLU A 255 -2.04 -22.11 3.86
CA GLU A 255 -1.76 -22.96 2.70
C GLU A 255 -0.74 -22.31 1.76
N ALA A 256 -0.78 -20.99 1.62
CA ALA A 256 0.17 -20.21 0.82
C ALA A 256 1.51 -19.95 1.53
N ASP A 257 1.63 -20.37 2.79
CA ASP A 257 2.83 -20.19 3.60
C ASP A 257 3.29 -18.72 3.71
N VAL A 258 2.32 -17.81 3.92
CA VAL A 258 2.56 -16.37 3.98
C VAL A 258 3.60 -15.99 5.04
N ALA A 259 3.63 -16.70 6.18
CA ALA A 259 4.58 -16.45 7.25
C ALA A 259 6.04 -16.68 6.81
N ASN A 260 6.33 -17.74 6.08
CA ASN A 260 7.67 -17.97 5.54
C ASN A 260 7.99 -17.05 4.37
N LYS A 261 7.00 -16.67 3.53
CA LYS A 261 7.18 -15.65 2.50
C LYS A 261 7.52 -14.28 3.09
N TYR A 262 6.98 -13.97 4.28
CA TYR A 262 7.41 -12.79 5.03
C TYR A 262 8.87 -12.91 5.50
N ASN A 263 9.27 -14.07 6.03
CA ASN A 263 10.66 -14.29 6.47
C ASN A 263 11.66 -14.15 5.30
N ASP A 264 11.32 -14.69 4.12
CA ASP A 264 12.13 -14.52 2.90
C ASP A 264 12.28 -13.05 2.48
N PHE A 265 11.28 -12.22 2.76
CA PHE A 265 11.30 -10.79 2.48
C PHE A 265 12.09 -10.01 3.52
N ALA A 266 11.81 -10.26 4.79
CA ALA A 266 12.40 -9.51 5.91
C ALA A 266 13.88 -9.90 6.16
N TYR A 267 14.26 -11.15 5.88
CA TYR A 267 15.56 -11.73 6.17
C TYR A 267 16.05 -12.58 5.00
N PRO A 268 16.26 -11.99 3.82
CA PRO A 268 16.67 -12.74 2.63
C PRO A 268 18.01 -13.44 2.87
N PRO A 269 18.19 -14.67 2.33
CA PRO A 269 19.45 -15.39 2.45
C PRO A 269 20.57 -14.59 1.77
N GLN A 270 21.73 -14.56 2.43
CA GLN A 270 22.92 -13.99 1.81
C GLN A 270 23.51 -14.99 0.83
N VAL A 271 23.71 -14.56 -0.41
CA VAL A 271 24.31 -15.36 -1.48
C VAL A 271 25.68 -14.79 -1.81
N SER A 272 26.73 -15.63 -1.76
CA SER A 272 28.06 -15.30 -2.26
C SER A 272 28.43 -16.25 -3.40
N LEU A 273 29.15 -15.74 -4.38
CA LEU A 273 29.79 -16.61 -5.37
C LEU A 273 30.96 -17.32 -4.69
N ALA A 274 31.05 -18.66 -4.82
CA ALA A 274 32.25 -19.37 -4.48
C ALA A 274 33.33 -19.00 -5.52
N GLU A 275 34.54 -18.67 -5.03
CA GLU A 275 35.72 -18.46 -5.87
C GLU A 275 36.17 -19.73 -6.56
#